data_76f6d7c30ac8b61d071df1220e98790d
#
_entry.id   76f6d7c30ac8b61d071df1220e98790d
#
_cell.length_a   1.000
_cell.length_b   1.000
_cell.length_c   1.000
_cell.angle_alpha   90.00
_cell.angle_beta   90.00
_cell.angle_gamma   90.00
#
_symmetry.space_group_name_H-M   'P 1'
#
loop_
_entity.id
_entity.type
_entity.pdbx_description
1 polymer ?
#
loop_
_entity_poly.entity_id
_entity_poly.type
_entity_poly.pdbx_seq_one_letter_code
_entity_poly.pdbx_strand_id
1 'polypeptide(L)'
;MSACCSGPRRPSGLRRLNNTPTIVILELGGNDGLRGLSLHETQANLERIVQQLQQASVTVVLAGMKLPPNYGQDYTAGFEALYQTVATQYHLTRIPFFLDGVAGSSSLNQADGIHPTGEGYRLIVEKVFPTLEPLLERNR
;
A
#
# COMPACT_ATOMS: atom_id res chain seq x y z
N MET A 1 5.10 -10.36 45.21
CA MET A 1 5.66 -9.59 44.10
C MET A 1 5.23 -10.23 42.76
N SER A 2 4.19 -9.73 42.15
CA SER A 2 3.67 -10.26 40.89
C SER A 2 4.23 -9.44 39.75
N ALA A 3 5.12 -10.05 38.92
CA ALA A 3 5.59 -9.46 37.68
C ALA A 3 4.51 -9.63 36.61
N CYS A 4 3.80 -8.54 36.28
CA CYS A 4 2.95 -8.47 35.09
C CYS A 4 3.84 -8.50 33.84
N CYS A 5 3.87 -9.62 33.14
CA CYS A 5 4.37 -9.69 31.77
C CYS A 5 3.44 -8.95 30.84
N SER A 6 3.72 -7.67 30.60
CA SER A 6 3.12 -6.91 29.50
C SER A 6 3.74 -7.38 28.19
N GLY A 7 3.12 -8.38 27.55
CA GLY A 7 3.50 -8.80 26.19
C GLY A 7 3.32 -7.64 25.18
N PRO A 8 4.04 -7.66 24.06
CA PRO A 8 4.00 -6.59 23.07
C PRO A 8 2.58 -6.39 22.58
N ARG A 9 2.10 -5.15 22.66
CA ARG A 9 0.76 -4.78 22.15
C ARG A 9 0.76 -4.97 20.65
N ARG A 10 -0.08 -5.88 20.16
CA ARG A 10 -0.32 -6.06 18.72
C ARG A 10 -0.86 -4.75 18.14
N PRO A 11 -0.35 -4.25 17.02
CA PRO A 11 -0.86 -3.04 16.39
C PRO A 11 -2.33 -3.21 16.01
N SER A 12 -3.11 -2.16 16.19
CA SER A 12 -4.57 -2.17 16.09
C SER A 12 -5.14 -2.58 14.72
N GLY A 13 -4.35 -2.47 13.65
CA GLY A 13 -4.75 -2.86 12.29
C GLY A 13 -4.81 -4.37 12.05
N LEU A 14 -3.98 -5.18 12.72
CA LEU A 14 -3.96 -6.64 12.57
C LEU A 14 -4.96 -7.38 13.47
N ARG A 15 -5.64 -6.68 14.36
CA ARG A 15 -6.59 -7.30 15.31
C ARG A 15 -7.86 -7.88 14.68
N ARG A 16 -8.15 -7.55 13.41
CA ARG A 16 -9.38 -7.97 12.72
C ARG A 16 -9.25 -9.20 11.83
N LEU A 17 -8.05 -9.73 11.67
CA LEU A 17 -7.86 -10.91 10.85
C LEU A 17 -7.94 -12.16 11.73
N ASN A 18 -9.15 -12.69 11.89
CA ASN A 18 -9.36 -14.03 12.47
C ASN A 18 -8.80 -15.15 11.54
N ASN A 19 -8.49 -14.81 10.29
CA ASN A 19 -7.80 -15.65 9.32
C ASN A 19 -6.45 -15.01 9.00
N THR A 20 -5.38 -15.79 9.01
CA THR A 20 -4.06 -15.34 8.57
C THR A 20 -4.06 -15.31 7.04
N PRO A 21 -4.02 -14.15 6.37
CA PRO A 21 -3.94 -14.11 4.92
C PRO A 21 -2.58 -14.66 4.45
N THR A 22 -2.55 -15.30 3.30
CA THR A 22 -1.30 -15.74 2.66
C THR A 22 -0.66 -14.62 1.85
N ILE A 23 -1.48 -13.74 1.27
CA ILE A 23 -1.06 -12.58 0.48
C ILE A 23 -1.82 -11.34 0.96
N VAL A 24 -1.11 -10.23 1.08
CA VAL A 24 -1.68 -8.90 1.38
C VAL A 24 -1.25 -7.92 0.31
N ILE A 25 -2.20 -7.24 -0.30
CA ILE A 25 -1.95 -6.04 -1.10
C ILE A 25 -1.98 -4.85 -0.16
N LEU A 26 -0.83 -4.22 0.05
CA LEU A 26 -0.68 -3.06 0.93
C LEU A 26 -0.83 -1.78 0.10
N GLU A 27 -2.01 -1.16 0.19
CA GLU A 27 -2.35 0.11 -0.48
C GLU A 27 -2.64 1.16 0.59
N LEU A 28 -1.58 1.83 1.07
CA LEU A 28 -1.61 2.85 2.10
C LEU A 28 -0.66 4.01 1.77
N GLY A 29 -0.83 5.13 2.46
CA GLY A 29 0.02 6.32 2.35
C GLY A 29 -0.53 7.41 1.42
N GLY A 30 -1.52 7.11 0.56
CA GLY A 30 -2.13 8.11 -0.32
C GLY A 30 -2.67 9.33 0.44
N ASN A 31 -3.37 9.11 1.54
CA ASN A 31 -3.88 10.19 2.38
C ASN A 31 -2.76 10.99 3.07
N ASP A 32 -1.66 10.34 3.44
CA ASP A 32 -0.51 11.03 4.04
C ASP A 32 0.10 11.99 3.02
N GLY A 33 0.29 11.52 1.78
CA GLY A 33 0.76 12.35 0.67
C GLY A 33 -0.16 13.53 0.37
N LEU A 34 -1.47 13.30 0.25
CA LEU A 34 -2.46 14.35 -0.01
C LEU A 34 -2.54 15.39 1.12
N ARG A 35 -2.18 15.03 2.35
CA ARG A 35 -2.10 15.95 3.50
C ARG A 35 -0.74 16.63 3.63
N GLY A 36 0.23 16.31 2.79
CA GLY A 36 1.57 16.88 2.86
C GLY A 36 2.37 16.44 4.09
N LEU A 37 2.10 15.22 4.61
CA LEU A 37 2.81 14.71 5.78
C LEU A 37 4.27 14.36 5.45
N SER A 38 5.08 14.16 6.49
CA SER A 38 6.49 13.79 6.35
C SER A 38 6.66 12.49 5.56
N LEU A 39 7.41 12.54 4.45
CA LEU A 39 7.73 11.35 3.65
C LEU A 39 8.49 10.31 4.47
N HIS A 40 9.37 10.76 5.39
CA HIS A 40 10.10 9.88 6.29
C HIS A 40 9.17 9.11 7.23
N GLU A 41 8.16 9.77 7.81
CA GLU A 41 7.19 9.12 8.69
C GLU A 41 6.30 8.15 7.92
N THR A 42 5.83 8.53 6.72
CA THR A 42 5.05 7.66 5.85
C THR A 42 5.85 6.40 5.48
N GLN A 43 7.11 6.56 5.09
CA GLN A 43 8.01 5.45 4.79
C GLN A 43 8.20 4.54 6.01
N ALA A 44 8.54 5.09 7.17
CA ALA A 44 8.76 4.33 8.40
C ALA A 44 7.51 3.55 8.84
N ASN A 45 6.32 4.10 8.62
CA ASN A 45 5.06 3.42 8.90
C ASN A 45 4.83 2.23 7.95
N LEU A 46 5.06 2.41 6.64
CA LEU A 46 4.97 1.33 5.65
C LEU A 46 5.97 0.22 5.95
N GLU A 47 7.22 0.55 6.25
CA GLU A 47 8.27 -0.41 6.62
C GLU A 47 7.87 -1.23 7.85
N ARG A 48 7.31 -0.59 8.88
CA ARG A 48 6.85 -1.27 10.09
C ARG A 48 5.73 -2.26 9.79
N ILE A 49 4.77 -1.89 8.93
CA ILE A 49 3.68 -2.79 8.52
C ILE A 49 4.23 -3.96 7.73
N VAL A 50 5.11 -3.72 6.76
CA VAL A 50 5.76 -4.75 5.95
C VAL A 50 6.51 -5.75 6.82
N GLN A 51 7.33 -5.27 7.75
CA GLN A 51 8.09 -6.13 8.69
C GLN A 51 7.16 -7.05 9.49
N GLN A 52 6.05 -6.51 10.01
CA GLN A 52 5.08 -7.30 10.78
C GLN A 52 4.40 -8.37 9.93
N LEU A 53 4.04 -8.05 8.68
CA LEU A 53 3.43 -9.00 7.76
C LEU A 53 4.44 -10.09 7.37
N GLN A 54 5.68 -9.73 7.08
CA GLN A 54 6.73 -10.70 6.76
C GLN A 54 7.07 -11.62 7.95
N GLN A 55 7.11 -11.07 9.18
CA GLN A 55 7.26 -11.88 10.41
C GLN A 55 6.12 -12.88 10.61
N ALA A 56 4.92 -12.57 10.10
CA ALA A 56 3.79 -13.47 10.08
C ALA A 56 3.77 -14.43 8.87
N SER A 57 4.86 -14.47 8.08
CA SER A 57 4.98 -15.28 6.85
C SER A 57 3.95 -14.93 5.77
N VAL A 58 3.52 -13.68 5.73
CA VAL A 58 2.58 -13.16 4.72
C VAL A 58 3.36 -12.62 3.53
N THR A 59 2.97 -13.01 2.32
CA THR A 59 3.48 -12.40 1.09
C THR A 59 2.88 -11.00 0.92
N VAL A 60 3.73 -9.98 0.81
CA VAL A 60 3.29 -8.58 0.67
C VAL A 60 3.47 -8.11 -0.77
N VAL A 61 2.42 -7.55 -1.34
CA VAL A 61 2.45 -6.80 -2.60
C VAL A 61 2.24 -5.33 -2.27
N LEU A 62 3.22 -4.49 -2.56
CA LEU A 62 3.14 -3.06 -2.25
C LEU A 62 2.54 -2.30 -3.45
N ALA A 63 1.41 -1.64 -3.23
CA ALA A 63 0.76 -0.79 -4.21
C ALA A 63 1.34 0.63 -4.14
N GLY A 64 2.06 1.04 -5.19
CA GLY A 64 2.62 2.38 -5.31
C GLY A 64 1.53 3.43 -5.55
N MET A 65 1.76 4.63 -5.02
CA MET A 65 0.87 5.78 -5.18
C MET A 65 1.64 6.95 -5.76
N LYS A 66 0.92 7.85 -6.44
CA LYS A 66 1.45 9.12 -6.98
C LYS A 66 0.57 10.27 -6.51
N LEU A 67 1.16 11.44 -6.43
CA LEU A 67 0.46 12.68 -6.09
C LEU A 67 0.24 13.55 -7.33
N PRO A 68 -0.80 14.38 -7.35
CA PRO A 68 -0.98 15.42 -8.37
C PRO A 68 0.22 16.39 -8.39
N PRO A 69 0.57 16.94 -9.56
CA PRO A 69 1.78 17.77 -9.71
C PRO A 69 1.76 19.09 -8.93
N ASN A 70 0.59 19.55 -8.48
CA ASN A 70 0.42 20.77 -7.69
C ASN A 70 0.98 20.69 -6.26
N TYR A 71 1.47 19.52 -5.82
CA TYR A 71 2.16 19.35 -4.53
C TYR A 71 3.66 19.73 -4.57
N GLY A 72 4.16 20.16 -5.73
CA GLY A 72 5.57 20.47 -5.93
C GLY A 72 6.39 19.25 -6.35
N GLN A 73 7.37 19.51 -7.24
CA GLN A 73 8.14 18.45 -7.89
C GLN A 73 8.93 17.59 -6.89
N ASP A 74 9.60 18.22 -5.93
CA ASP A 74 10.46 17.51 -4.97
C ASP A 74 9.62 16.58 -4.08
N TYR A 75 8.48 17.07 -3.59
CA TYR A 75 7.60 16.28 -2.72
C TYR A 75 6.94 15.14 -3.49
N THR A 76 6.44 15.37 -4.70
CA THR A 76 5.80 14.32 -5.53
C THR A 76 6.80 13.25 -5.94
N ALA A 77 8.01 13.63 -6.34
CA ALA A 77 9.07 12.69 -6.69
C ALA A 77 9.52 11.87 -5.46
N GLY A 78 9.71 12.52 -4.32
CA GLY A 78 10.05 11.86 -3.06
C GLY A 78 8.95 10.89 -2.60
N PHE A 79 7.69 11.29 -2.75
CA PHE A 79 6.55 10.44 -2.41
C PHE A 79 6.47 9.17 -3.29
N GLU A 80 6.71 9.28 -4.59
CA GLU A 80 6.77 8.11 -5.48
C GLU A 80 7.98 7.23 -5.16
N ALA A 81 9.14 7.85 -4.90
CA ALA A 81 10.40 7.14 -4.63
C ALA A 81 10.35 6.32 -3.33
N LEU A 82 9.60 6.74 -2.30
CA LEU A 82 9.52 5.98 -1.05
C LEU A 82 8.95 4.57 -1.24
N TYR A 83 7.97 4.38 -2.13
CA TYR A 83 7.43 3.05 -2.43
C TYR A 83 8.45 2.16 -3.13
N GLN A 84 9.25 2.74 -4.03
CA GLN A 84 10.35 2.02 -4.67
C GLN A 84 11.41 1.61 -3.64
N THR A 85 11.75 2.51 -2.71
CA THR A 85 12.73 2.26 -1.64
C THR A 85 12.27 1.12 -0.75
N VAL A 86 11.03 1.17 -0.24
CA VAL A 86 10.46 0.12 0.61
C VAL A 86 10.40 -1.22 -0.14
N ALA A 87 9.92 -1.23 -1.39
CA ALA A 87 9.84 -2.47 -2.17
C ALA A 87 11.21 -3.11 -2.39
N THR A 88 12.23 -2.31 -2.68
CA THR A 88 13.61 -2.79 -2.89
C THR A 88 14.21 -3.31 -1.58
N GLN A 89 14.07 -2.56 -0.50
CA GLN A 89 14.65 -2.90 0.81
C GLN A 89 14.08 -4.21 1.38
N TYR A 90 12.79 -4.46 1.19
CA TYR A 90 12.09 -5.63 1.72
C TYR A 90 11.81 -6.72 0.66
N HIS A 91 12.38 -6.59 -0.54
CA HIS A 91 12.22 -7.54 -1.66
C HIS A 91 10.75 -7.84 -1.99
N LEU A 92 9.92 -6.77 -2.06
CA LEU A 92 8.51 -6.90 -2.31
C LEU A 92 8.17 -6.89 -3.80
N THR A 93 7.14 -7.65 -4.18
CA THR A 93 6.44 -7.41 -5.43
C THR A 93 5.75 -6.05 -5.36
N ARG A 94 5.94 -5.19 -6.35
CA ARG A 94 5.37 -3.85 -6.39
C ARG A 94 4.46 -3.64 -7.58
N ILE A 95 3.29 -3.08 -7.33
CA ILE A 95 2.45 -2.44 -8.34
C ILE A 95 2.97 -1.00 -8.51
N PRO A 96 3.51 -0.60 -9.67
CA PRO A 96 4.16 0.70 -9.83
C PRO A 96 3.26 1.89 -9.47
N PHE A 97 2.02 1.88 -9.96
CA PHE A 97 1.00 2.86 -9.62
C PHE A 97 -0.38 2.20 -9.60
N PHE A 98 -1.02 2.16 -8.43
CA PHE A 98 -2.30 1.47 -8.24
C PHE A 98 -3.44 2.04 -9.10
N LEU A 99 -3.49 3.37 -9.24
CA LEU A 99 -4.52 4.09 -9.99
C LEU A 99 -4.11 4.39 -11.46
N ASP A 100 -3.18 3.62 -12.02
CA ASP A 100 -2.71 3.84 -13.38
C ASP A 100 -3.84 3.74 -14.42
N GLY A 101 -3.98 4.79 -15.24
CA GLY A 101 -5.04 4.92 -16.25
C GLY A 101 -6.41 5.32 -15.68
N VAL A 102 -6.54 5.49 -14.35
CA VAL A 102 -7.79 5.90 -13.69
C VAL A 102 -7.64 7.26 -13.02
N ALA A 103 -6.48 7.54 -12.39
CA ALA A 103 -6.24 8.81 -11.74
C ALA A 103 -6.43 9.99 -12.70
N GLY A 104 -7.16 11.02 -12.25
CA GLY A 104 -7.42 12.23 -13.03
C GLY A 104 -8.51 12.09 -14.12
N SER A 105 -9.08 10.92 -14.33
CA SER A 105 -10.19 10.73 -15.28
C SER A 105 -11.53 10.97 -14.57
N SER A 106 -12.27 12.01 -15.00
CA SER A 106 -13.59 12.33 -14.42
C SER A 106 -14.64 11.25 -14.63
N SER A 107 -14.53 10.44 -15.69
CA SER A 107 -15.45 9.35 -15.99
C SER A 107 -15.16 8.08 -15.15
N LEU A 108 -13.92 7.92 -14.67
CA LEU A 108 -13.48 6.74 -13.93
C LEU A 108 -13.37 6.99 -12.43
N ASN A 109 -13.57 8.24 -11.97
CA ASN A 109 -13.58 8.61 -10.57
C ASN A 109 -14.96 9.16 -10.16
N GLN A 110 -15.26 9.03 -8.87
CA GLN A 110 -16.44 9.63 -8.25
C GLN A 110 -16.34 11.16 -8.29
N ALA A 111 -17.40 11.84 -7.86
CA ALA A 111 -17.48 13.31 -7.88
C ALA A 111 -16.35 13.99 -7.07
N ASP A 112 -15.73 13.29 -6.14
CA ASP A 112 -14.58 13.79 -5.36
C ASP A 112 -13.26 13.79 -6.16
N GLY A 113 -13.22 13.15 -7.32
CA GLY A 113 -12.05 13.06 -8.20
C GLY A 113 -10.91 12.16 -7.66
N ILE A 114 -11.12 11.47 -6.55
CA ILE A 114 -10.10 10.69 -5.85
C ILE A 114 -10.44 9.20 -5.86
N HIS A 115 -11.70 8.85 -5.58
CA HIS A 115 -12.13 7.47 -5.46
C HIS A 115 -12.64 6.93 -6.80
N PRO A 116 -12.16 5.78 -7.28
CA PRO A 116 -12.63 5.19 -8.53
C PRO A 116 -14.11 4.83 -8.50
N THR A 117 -14.74 4.91 -9.68
CA THR A 117 -16.06 4.29 -9.93
C THR A 117 -15.93 2.78 -10.07
N GLY A 118 -17.05 2.05 -10.20
CA GLY A 118 -17.01 0.61 -10.52
C GLY A 118 -16.23 0.30 -11.81
N GLU A 119 -16.36 1.14 -12.84
CA GLU A 119 -15.59 1.00 -14.08
C GLU A 119 -14.10 1.30 -13.87
N GLY A 120 -13.77 2.33 -13.07
CA GLY A 120 -12.39 2.60 -12.66
C GLY A 120 -11.76 1.41 -11.95
N TYR A 121 -12.47 0.80 -11.02
CA TYR A 121 -11.96 -0.42 -10.34
C TYR A 121 -11.80 -1.61 -11.29
N ARG A 122 -12.66 -1.79 -12.27
CA ARG A 122 -12.50 -2.83 -13.29
C ARG A 122 -11.18 -2.69 -14.03
N LEU A 123 -10.84 -1.48 -14.47
CA LEU A 123 -9.56 -1.20 -15.14
C LEU A 123 -8.36 -1.40 -14.21
N ILE A 124 -8.48 -1.02 -12.94
CA ILE A 124 -7.43 -1.28 -11.94
C ILE A 124 -7.18 -2.78 -11.82
N VAL A 125 -8.23 -3.58 -11.69
CA VAL A 125 -8.11 -5.05 -11.59
C VAL A 125 -7.43 -5.64 -12.81
N GLU A 126 -7.79 -5.23 -14.02
CA GLU A 126 -7.15 -5.70 -15.27
C GLU A 126 -5.64 -5.41 -15.30
N LYS A 127 -5.21 -4.27 -14.75
CA LYS A 127 -3.79 -3.90 -14.70
C LYS A 127 -3.01 -4.55 -13.55
N VAL A 128 -3.68 -4.79 -12.43
CA VAL A 128 -3.05 -5.34 -11.21
C VAL A 128 -2.98 -6.86 -11.25
N PHE A 129 -3.98 -7.52 -11.85
CA PHE A 129 -4.10 -8.97 -11.85
C PHE A 129 -2.86 -9.70 -12.40
N PRO A 130 -2.22 -9.28 -13.52
CA PRO A 130 -1.01 -9.94 -14.01
C PRO A 130 0.15 -9.95 -13.01
N THR A 131 0.19 -8.98 -12.10
CA THR A 131 1.20 -8.94 -11.02
C THR A 131 0.86 -9.93 -9.89
N LEU A 132 -0.42 -10.19 -9.66
CA LEU A 132 -0.89 -11.08 -8.60
C LEU A 132 -0.94 -12.55 -9.02
N GLU A 133 -1.28 -12.83 -10.27
CA GLU A 133 -1.52 -14.18 -10.79
C GLU A 133 -0.38 -15.17 -10.45
N PRO A 134 0.91 -14.86 -10.70
CA PRO A 134 2.02 -15.76 -10.36
C PRO A 134 2.15 -16.01 -8.85
N LEU A 135 1.72 -15.07 -8.01
CA LEU A 135 1.75 -15.22 -6.56
C LEU A 135 0.61 -16.14 -6.09
N LEU A 136 -0.56 -16.03 -6.71
CA LEU A 136 -1.71 -16.87 -6.41
C LEU A 136 -1.45 -18.33 -6.79
N GLU A 137 -0.80 -18.59 -7.93
CA GLU A 137 -0.44 -19.93 -8.37
C GLU A 137 0.56 -20.62 -7.42
N ARG A 138 1.53 -19.88 -6.89
CA ARG A 138 2.51 -20.42 -5.94
C ARG A 138 1.94 -20.74 -4.56
N ASN A 139 0.76 -20.22 -4.24
CA ASN A 139 0.09 -20.41 -2.95
C ASN A 139 -1.10 -21.41 -3.04
N ARG A 140 -1.27 -22.09 -4.16
CA ARG A 140 -2.19 -23.24 -4.31
C ARG A 140 -1.48 -24.51 -3.90
#